data_f0c66dcf04489fe64fd4237eebe8c5f8
#
_entry.id   f0c66dcf04489fe64fd4237eebe8c5f8
#
_cell.length_a   1.000
_cell.length_b   1.000
_cell.length_c   1.000
_cell.angle_alpha   90.00
_cell.angle_beta   90.00
_cell.angle_gamma   90.00
#
_symmetry.space_group_name_H-M   'P 1'
#
loop_
_entity.id
_entity.type
_entity.pdbx_description
1 polymer ?
#
loop_
_entity_poly.entity_id
_entity_poly.type
_entity_poly.pdbx_seq_one_letter_code
_entity_poly.pdbx_strand_id
1 'polypeptide(L)'
;MVVAEVLTGIALVKQATDFIKSNIDTVKDIGEIGDTIEDLFRGEEECQKARAKKAGMGAGDQFGIKSVAQEIIDAKLAQEQMQQMRVMIDNRFGHGTWQSIVDLRAKRMREAREAALQAKKEKIRKQKEFNEMITQGLIITFVVSGMIACFGYLIWTAYQ
;
A
#
# COMPACT_ATOMS: atom_id res chain seq x y z
N MET A 1 11.00 -14.29 9.00
CA MET A 1 9.82 -13.75 8.28
C MET A 1 10.14 -13.19 6.91
N VAL A 2 11.23 -12.44 6.71
CA VAL A 2 11.54 -11.80 5.41
C VAL A 2 11.78 -12.82 4.27
N VAL A 3 12.39 -13.96 4.56
CA VAL A 3 12.65 -15.02 3.55
C VAL A 3 11.35 -15.64 3.02
N ALA A 4 10.32 -15.77 3.87
CA ALA A 4 9.03 -16.31 3.45
C ALA A 4 8.27 -15.34 2.51
N GLU A 5 8.39 -14.01 2.71
CA GLU A 5 7.77 -13.01 1.81
C GLU A 5 8.39 -13.03 0.40
N VAL A 6 9.71 -13.17 0.30
CA VAL A 6 10.40 -13.27 -1.00
C VAL A 6 9.98 -14.53 -1.74
N LEU A 7 9.96 -15.66 -1.05
CA LEU A 7 9.54 -16.94 -1.63
C LEU A 7 8.08 -16.88 -2.11
N THR A 8 7.22 -16.17 -1.41
CA THR A 8 5.81 -15.99 -1.80
C THR A 8 5.71 -15.16 -3.08
N GLY A 9 6.44 -14.04 -3.20
CA GLY A 9 6.45 -13.20 -4.40
C GLY A 9 6.90 -13.95 -5.64
N ILE A 10 8.02 -14.70 -5.57
CA ILE A 10 8.52 -15.50 -6.69
C ILE A 10 7.59 -16.65 -7.03
N ALA A 11 6.99 -17.30 -6.04
CA ALA A 11 6.02 -18.35 -6.27
C ALA A 11 4.79 -17.81 -7.02
N LEU A 12 4.29 -16.63 -6.66
CA LEU A 12 3.20 -15.96 -7.36
C LEU A 12 3.57 -15.62 -8.81
N VAL A 13 4.75 -15.03 -9.04
CA VAL A 13 5.24 -14.71 -10.38
C VAL A 13 5.31 -15.98 -11.25
N LYS A 14 5.88 -17.06 -10.72
CA LYS A 14 6.00 -18.32 -11.43
C LYS A 14 4.62 -18.93 -11.72
N GLN A 15 3.74 -19.02 -10.74
CA GLN A 15 2.41 -19.56 -10.91
C GLN A 15 1.60 -18.77 -11.94
N ALA A 16 1.61 -17.45 -11.88
CA ALA A 16 0.94 -16.58 -12.83
C ALA A 16 1.52 -16.76 -14.25
N THR A 17 2.83 -16.84 -14.36
CA THR A 17 3.52 -17.07 -15.64
C THR A 17 3.16 -18.42 -16.26
N ASP A 18 3.16 -19.49 -15.47
CA ASP A 18 2.85 -20.84 -15.93
C ASP A 18 1.36 -20.93 -16.36
N PHE A 19 0.47 -20.28 -15.61
CA PHE A 19 -0.95 -20.21 -15.97
C PHE A 19 -1.15 -19.46 -17.30
N ILE A 20 -0.54 -18.28 -17.47
CA ILE A 20 -0.66 -17.51 -18.71
C ILE A 20 -0.10 -18.29 -19.88
N LYS A 21 1.10 -18.90 -19.76
CA LYS A 21 1.70 -19.72 -20.80
C LYS A 21 0.80 -20.88 -21.25
N SER A 22 0.11 -21.52 -20.29
CA SER A 22 -0.74 -22.67 -20.59
C SER A 22 -2.06 -22.28 -21.25
N ASN A 23 -2.55 -21.06 -21.02
CA ASN A 23 -3.91 -20.67 -21.40
C ASN A 23 -3.95 -19.57 -22.49
N ILE A 24 -2.84 -18.90 -22.79
CA ILE A 24 -2.83 -17.72 -23.65
C ILE A 24 -3.39 -17.98 -25.06
N ASP A 25 -3.18 -19.16 -25.58
CA ASP A 25 -3.67 -19.54 -26.92
C ASP A 25 -5.18 -19.81 -26.94
N THR A 26 -5.77 -20.19 -25.81
CA THR A 26 -7.20 -20.51 -25.68
C THR A 26 -8.04 -19.31 -25.22
N VAL A 27 -7.41 -18.33 -24.58
CA VAL A 27 -8.04 -17.11 -24.09
C VAL A 27 -8.53 -16.24 -25.26
N LYS A 28 -9.80 -15.84 -25.20
CA LYS A 28 -10.43 -14.98 -26.22
C LYS A 28 -10.27 -13.51 -25.92
N ASP A 29 -10.32 -13.15 -24.65
CA ASP A 29 -10.21 -11.78 -24.17
C ASP A 29 -9.15 -11.69 -23.06
N ILE A 30 -8.38 -10.59 -23.07
CA ILE A 30 -7.38 -10.32 -22.03
C ILE A 30 -7.98 -10.22 -20.62
N GLY A 31 -9.27 -9.90 -20.51
CA GLY A 31 -9.99 -9.88 -19.25
C GLY A 31 -10.02 -11.24 -18.55
N GLU A 32 -10.01 -12.36 -19.31
CA GLU A 32 -10.01 -13.72 -18.75
C GLU A 32 -8.73 -14.04 -17.97
N ILE A 33 -7.63 -13.38 -18.28
CA ILE A 33 -6.34 -13.52 -17.57
C ILE A 33 -5.98 -12.29 -16.72
N GLY A 34 -6.91 -11.36 -16.58
CA GLY A 34 -6.68 -10.08 -15.88
C GLY A 34 -6.22 -10.29 -14.44
N ASP A 35 -6.88 -11.14 -13.68
CA ASP A 35 -6.53 -11.46 -12.29
C ASP A 35 -5.14 -12.09 -12.19
N THR A 36 -4.80 -12.95 -13.14
CA THR A 36 -3.47 -13.57 -13.18
C THR A 36 -2.36 -12.57 -13.52
N ILE A 37 -2.65 -11.60 -14.39
CA ILE A 37 -1.74 -10.48 -14.67
C ILE A 37 -1.54 -9.62 -13.41
N GLU A 38 -2.61 -9.38 -12.64
CA GLU A 38 -2.50 -8.64 -11.36
C GLU A 38 -1.67 -9.41 -10.33
N ASP A 39 -1.83 -10.73 -10.25
CA ASP A 39 -1.00 -11.59 -9.39
C ASP A 39 0.48 -11.55 -9.80
N LEU A 40 0.77 -11.49 -11.10
CA LEU A 40 2.12 -11.34 -11.62
C LEU A 40 2.76 -10.02 -11.15
N PHE A 41 2.06 -8.91 -11.27
CA PHE A 41 2.53 -7.60 -10.79
C PHE A 41 2.69 -7.57 -9.27
N ARG A 42 1.75 -8.18 -8.54
CA ARG A 42 1.82 -8.28 -7.07
C ARG A 42 3.05 -9.07 -6.62
N GLY A 43 3.31 -10.19 -7.26
CA GLY A 43 4.49 -11.00 -6.98
C GLY A 43 5.79 -10.27 -7.22
N GLU A 44 5.90 -9.51 -8.33
CA GLU A 44 7.06 -8.67 -8.61
C GLU A 44 7.24 -7.57 -7.54
N GLU A 45 6.17 -6.88 -7.17
CA GLU A 45 6.22 -5.85 -6.12
C GLU A 45 6.67 -6.43 -4.76
N GLU A 46 6.22 -7.63 -4.40
CA GLU A 46 6.65 -8.31 -3.18
C GLU A 46 8.13 -8.64 -3.21
N CYS A 47 8.65 -9.13 -4.35
CA CYS A 47 10.08 -9.37 -4.54
C CYS A 47 10.90 -8.07 -4.39
N GLN A 48 10.43 -6.97 -4.98
CA GLN A 48 11.10 -5.67 -4.88
C GLN A 48 11.05 -5.09 -3.46
N LYS A 49 9.90 -5.20 -2.77
CA LYS A 49 9.74 -4.76 -1.37
C LYS A 49 10.63 -5.53 -0.42
N ALA A 50 10.73 -6.85 -0.59
CA ALA A 50 11.60 -7.69 0.22
C ALA A 50 13.06 -7.29 0.04
N ARG A 51 13.49 -7.03 -1.20
CA ARG A 51 14.83 -6.51 -1.51
C ARG A 51 15.10 -5.15 -0.87
N ALA A 52 14.14 -4.22 -0.96
CA ALA A 52 14.28 -2.86 -0.40
C ALA A 52 14.33 -2.87 1.14
N LYS A 53 13.53 -3.71 1.80
CA LYS A 53 13.55 -3.87 3.27
C LYS A 53 14.91 -4.33 3.76
N LYS A 54 15.54 -5.29 3.08
CA LYS A 54 16.86 -5.80 3.48
C LYS A 54 17.99 -4.80 3.21
N ALA A 55 17.91 -4.01 2.15
CA ALA A 55 18.89 -2.95 1.88
C ALA A 55 18.91 -1.86 2.97
N GLY A 56 17.80 -1.71 3.75
CA GLY A 56 17.69 -0.75 4.85
C GLY A 56 18.01 -1.30 6.25
N MET A 57 18.21 -2.62 6.41
CA MET A 57 18.53 -3.24 7.72
C MET A 57 20.04 -3.31 7.90
N GLY A 58 20.52 -2.74 9.00
CA GLY A 58 21.93 -2.60 9.33
C GLY A 58 22.76 -3.90 9.36
N ALA A 59 24.05 -3.72 9.27
CA ALA A 59 25.12 -4.63 8.85
C ALA A 59 25.43 -5.87 9.73
N GLY A 60 24.54 -6.33 10.61
CA GLY A 60 24.88 -7.38 11.58
C GLY A 60 24.85 -8.84 11.08
N ASP A 61 23.95 -9.18 10.14
CA ASP A 61 23.69 -10.61 9.82
C ASP A 61 23.54 -10.89 8.31
N GLN A 62 23.92 -9.94 7.44
CA GLN A 62 23.53 -9.91 6.02
C GLN A 62 24.65 -10.28 5.05
N PHE A 63 25.86 -10.58 5.52
CA PHE A 63 27.00 -10.84 4.63
C PHE A 63 27.15 -12.29 4.16
N GLY A 64 26.11 -13.10 4.23
CA GLY A 64 26.09 -14.34 3.52
C GLY A 64 26.02 -14.11 2.00
N ILE A 65 27.14 -14.22 1.30
CA ILE A 65 27.21 -14.11 -0.20
C ILE A 65 26.07 -14.92 -0.84
N LYS A 66 25.72 -16.06 -0.27
CA LYS A 66 24.62 -16.93 -0.71
C LYS A 66 23.24 -16.25 -0.63
N SER A 67 22.96 -15.52 0.43
CA SER A 67 21.68 -14.79 0.62
C SER A 67 21.55 -13.63 -0.38
N VAL A 68 22.60 -12.85 -0.57
CA VAL A 68 22.63 -11.73 -1.53
C VAL A 68 22.55 -12.22 -2.96
N ALA A 69 23.28 -13.29 -3.29
CA ALA A 69 23.23 -13.88 -4.62
C ALA A 69 21.83 -14.42 -4.97
N GLN A 70 21.19 -15.10 -4.01
CA GLN A 70 19.82 -15.60 -4.18
C GLN A 70 18.84 -14.48 -4.51
N GLU A 71 18.88 -13.37 -3.75
CA GLU A 71 18.00 -12.23 -3.98
C GLU A 71 18.18 -11.55 -5.34
N ILE A 72 19.45 -11.46 -5.78
CA ILE A 72 19.73 -10.90 -7.11
C ILE A 72 19.20 -11.83 -8.20
N ILE A 73 19.39 -13.14 -8.03
CA ILE A 73 18.90 -14.15 -8.97
C ILE A 73 17.37 -14.12 -9.02
N ASP A 74 16.72 -14.09 -7.87
CA ASP A 74 15.28 -14.11 -7.76
C ASP A 74 14.65 -12.85 -8.38
N ALA A 75 15.24 -11.68 -8.14
CA ALA A 75 14.78 -10.42 -8.75
C ALA A 75 14.98 -10.42 -10.28
N LYS A 76 16.09 -10.97 -10.77
CA LYS A 76 16.33 -11.11 -12.22
C LYS A 76 15.36 -12.10 -12.85
N LEU A 77 15.11 -13.22 -12.19
CA LEU A 77 14.16 -14.22 -12.67
C LEU A 77 12.74 -13.64 -12.78
N ALA A 78 12.29 -12.89 -11.77
CA ALA A 78 11.01 -12.20 -11.84
C ALA A 78 10.95 -11.21 -13.01
N GLN A 79 12.01 -10.45 -13.23
CA GLN A 79 12.10 -9.50 -14.35
C GLN A 79 12.12 -10.20 -15.72
N GLU A 80 12.80 -11.30 -15.85
CA GLU A 80 12.80 -12.12 -17.07
C GLU A 80 11.40 -12.68 -17.37
N GLN A 81 10.70 -13.15 -16.36
CA GLN A 81 9.33 -13.64 -16.46
C GLN A 81 8.37 -12.54 -16.91
N MET A 82 8.49 -11.34 -16.34
CA MET A 82 7.71 -10.16 -16.78
C MET A 82 7.96 -9.82 -18.24
N GLN A 83 9.22 -9.87 -18.67
CA GLN A 83 9.58 -9.61 -20.08
C GLN A 83 9.01 -10.69 -21.03
N GLN A 84 9.04 -11.97 -20.63
CA GLN A 84 8.41 -13.04 -21.40
C GLN A 84 6.90 -12.83 -21.53
N MET A 85 6.23 -12.48 -20.45
CA MET A 85 4.79 -12.21 -20.45
C MET A 85 4.43 -11.04 -21.36
N ARG A 86 5.22 -9.96 -21.32
CA ARG A 86 5.05 -8.82 -22.23
C ARG A 86 5.03 -9.29 -23.68
N VAL A 87 6.05 -10.06 -24.10
CA VAL A 87 6.16 -10.53 -25.48
C VAL A 87 4.98 -11.45 -25.85
N MET A 88 4.58 -12.33 -24.96
CA MET A 88 3.46 -13.25 -25.21
C MET A 88 2.13 -12.52 -25.34
N ILE A 89 1.84 -11.58 -24.47
CA ILE A 89 0.61 -10.78 -24.49
C ILE A 89 0.58 -9.89 -25.74
N ASP A 90 1.69 -9.20 -26.04
CA ASP A 90 1.77 -8.37 -27.24
C ASP A 90 1.64 -9.18 -28.54
N ASN A 91 2.17 -10.40 -28.58
CA ASN A 91 2.01 -11.29 -29.74
C ASN A 91 0.56 -11.79 -29.90
N ARG A 92 -0.14 -12.08 -28.80
CA ARG A 92 -1.50 -12.64 -28.85
C ARG A 92 -2.57 -11.61 -29.08
N PHE A 93 -2.50 -10.47 -28.39
CA PHE A 93 -3.53 -9.43 -28.36
C PHE A 93 -3.17 -8.17 -29.16
N GLY A 94 -1.97 -8.10 -29.71
CA GLY A 94 -1.47 -6.98 -30.49
C GLY A 94 -0.43 -6.13 -29.76
N HIS A 95 0.42 -5.52 -30.55
CA HIS A 95 1.56 -4.73 -30.08
C HIS A 95 1.08 -3.53 -29.23
N GLY A 96 1.70 -3.33 -28.08
CA GLY A 96 1.38 -2.26 -27.15
C GLY A 96 0.30 -2.59 -26.13
N THR A 97 -0.34 -3.77 -26.20
CA THR A 97 -1.35 -4.20 -25.24
C THR A 97 -0.79 -4.25 -23.83
N TRP A 98 0.41 -4.82 -23.66
CA TRP A 98 1.10 -4.83 -22.37
C TRP A 98 1.32 -3.43 -21.81
N GLN A 99 1.80 -2.50 -22.63
CA GLN A 99 2.03 -1.13 -22.20
C GLN A 99 0.74 -0.44 -21.75
N SER A 100 -0.34 -0.66 -22.50
CA SER A 100 -1.68 -0.13 -22.13
C SER A 100 -2.15 -0.66 -20.76
N ILE A 101 -1.90 -1.92 -20.44
CA ILE A 101 -2.22 -2.51 -19.14
C ILE A 101 -1.41 -1.84 -18.02
N VAL A 102 -0.08 -1.69 -18.23
CA VAL A 102 0.81 -1.05 -17.26
C VAL A 102 0.38 0.40 -17.00
N ASP A 103 0.08 1.15 -18.05
CA ASP A 103 -0.33 2.56 -17.96
C ASP A 103 -1.68 2.71 -17.23
N LEU A 104 -2.64 1.85 -17.57
CA LEU A 104 -3.95 1.86 -16.90
C LEU A 104 -3.85 1.48 -15.42
N ARG A 105 -3.03 0.48 -15.10
CA ARG A 105 -2.72 0.10 -13.71
C ARG A 105 -2.07 1.26 -12.96
N ALA A 106 -1.06 1.88 -13.53
CA ALA A 106 -0.39 3.03 -12.93
C ALA A 106 -1.34 4.20 -12.69
N LYS A 107 -2.27 4.47 -13.61
CA LYS A 107 -3.31 5.48 -13.46
C LYS A 107 -4.24 5.16 -12.29
N ARG A 108 -4.79 3.94 -12.23
CA ARG A 108 -5.66 3.49 -11.13
C ARG A 108 -4.97 3.56 -9.77
N MET A 109 -3.69 3.19 -9.71
CA MET A 109 -2.92 3.29 -8.47
C MET A 109 -2.72 4.75 -8.01
N ARG A 110 -2.51 5.70 -8.93
CA ARG A 110 -2.43 7.13 -8.61
C ARG A 110 -3.77 7.64 -8.08
N GLU A 111 -4.85 7.38 -8.78
CA GLU A 111 -6.22 7.75 -8.36
C GLU A 111 -6.57 7.19 -6.98
N ALA A 112 -6.25 5.93 -6.72
CA ALA A 112 -6.45 5.30 -5.41
C ALA A 112 -5.60 5.97 -4.30
N ARG A 113 -4.35 6.33 -4.59
CA ARG A 113 -3.48 7.05 -3.64
C ARG A 113 -4.01 8.46 -3.35
N GLU A 114 -4.45 9.18 -4.37
CA GLU A 114 -5.04 10.51 -4.21
C GLU A 114 -6.34 10.46 -3.39
N ALA A 115 -7.22 9.51 -3.68
CA ALA A 115 -8.44 9.28 -2.90
C ALA A 115 -8.12 8.93 -1.43
N ALA A 116 -7.14 8.07 -1.18
CA ALA A 116 -6.70 7.72 0.17
C ALA A 116 -6.10 8.92 0.92
N LEU A 117 -5.34 9.78 0.22
CA LEU A 117 -4.79 11.01 0.81
C LEU A 117 -5.90 12.02 1.15
N GLN A 118 -6.88 12.18 0.28
CA GLN A 118 -8.04 13.05 0.53
C GLN A 118 -8.85 12.54 1.72
N ALA A 119 -9.17 11.25 1.76
CA ALA A 119 -9.86 10.63 2.90
C ALA A 119 -9.08 10.80 4.22
N LYS A 120 -7.75 10.70 4.17
CA LYS A 120 -6.90 10.93 5.34
C LYS A 120 -6.93 12.40 5.80
N LYS A 121 -6.87 13.33 4.85
CA LYS A 121 -6.99 14.78 5.14
C LYS A 121 -8.34 15.13 5.77
N GLU A 122 -9.42 14.57 5.25
CA GLU A 122 -10.77 14.77 5.82
C GLU A 122 -10.91 14.22 7.25
N LYS A 123 -10.34 13.02 7.50
CA LYS A 123 -10.32 12.46 8.86
C LYS A 123 -9.56 13.38 9.84
N ILE A 124 -8.39 13.88 9.44
CA ILE A 124 -7.60 14.80 10.26
C ILE A 124 -8.35 16.11 10.50
N ARG A 125 -9.03 16.65 9.47
CA ARG A 125 -9.85 17.87 9.60
C ARG A 125 -11.00 17.66 10.60
N LYS A 126 -11.75 16.58 10.45
CA LYS A 126 -12.84 16.24 11.39
C LYS A 126 -12.35 16.05 12.82
N GLN A 127 -11.18 15.43 13.00
CA GLN A 127 -10.56 15.30 14.32
C GLN A 127 -10.17 16.66 14.93
N LYS A 128 -9.64 17.58 14.13
CA LYS A 128 -9.31 18.93 14.59
C LYS A 128 -10.55 19.71 14.98
N GLU A 129 -11.59 19.73 14.14
CA GLU A 129 -12.87 20.38 14.41
C GLU A 129 -13.51 19.83 15.70
N PHE A 130 -13.46 18.51 15.90
CA PHE A 130 -13.95 17.87 17.12
C PHE A 130 -13.13 18.26 18.36
N ASN A 131 -11.81 18.29 18.28
CA ASN A 131 -10.96 18.72 19.38
C ASN A 131 -11.17 20.20 19.73
N GLU A 132 -11.34 21.06 18.72
CA GLU A 132 -11.63 22.48 18.94
C GLU A 132 -12.97 22.67 19.66
N MET A 133 -14.02 21.93 19.26
CA MET A 133 -15.31 21.97 19.97
C MET A 133 -15.21 21.51 21.42
N ILE A 134 -14.46 20.43 21.68
CA ILE A 134 -14.25 19.96 23.08
C ILE A 134 -13.49 21.00 23.87
N THR A 135 -12.43 21.59 23.32
CA THR A 135 -11.63 22.61 24.02
C THR A 135 -12.47 23.85 24.35
N GLN A 136 -13.28 24.33 23.41
CA GLN A 136 -14.19 25.44 23.63
C GLN A 136 -15.23 25.10 24.71
N GLY A 137 -15.81 23.89 24.65
CA GLY A 137 -16.77 23.44 25.68
C GLY A 137 -16.15 23.36 27.06
N LEU A 138 -14.92 22.88 27.20
CA LEU A 138 -14.20 22.84 28.49
C LEU A 138 -13.93 24.24 29.03
N ILE A 139 -13.53 25.19 28.20
CA ILE A 139 -13.28 26.57 28.63
C ILE A 139 -14.57 27.22 29.15
N ILE A 140 -15.68 27.06 28.42
CA ILE A 140 -16.98 27.61 28.83
C ILE A 140 -17.42 26.99 30.18
N THR A 141 -17.30 25.69 30.34
CA THR A 141 -17.65 24.98 31.59
C THR A 141 -16.82 25.47 32.76
N PHE A 142 -15.53 25.71 32.54
CA PHE A 142 -14.63 26.21 33.58
C PHE A 142 -14.96 27.64 34.00
N VAL A 143 -15.30 28.52 33.07
CA VAL A 143 -15.71 29.90 33.34
C VAL A 143 -17.03 29.95 34.12
N VAL A 144 -18.04 29.18 33.69
CA VAL A 144 -19.35 29.12 34.37
C VAL A 144 -19.20 28.56 35.78
N SER A 145 -18.41 27.51 35.97
CA SER A 145 -18.13 26.94 37.30
C SER A 145 -17.45 27.94 38.23
N GLY A 146 -16.48 28.72 37.72
CA GLY A 146 -15.81 29.77 38.45
C GLY A 146 -16.76 30.91 38.89
N MET A 147 -17.67 31.31 38.00
CA MET A 147 -18.70 32.31 38.35
C MET A 147 -19.65 31.83 39.45
N ILE A 148 -20.11 30.59 39.35
CA ILE A 148 -20.99 30.00 40.40
C ILE A 148 -20.26 29.94 41.74
N ALA A 149 -19.00 29.57 41.79
CA ALA A 149 -18.19 29.53 42.99
C ALA A 149 -18.00 30.93 43.60
N CYS A 150 -17.73 31.96 42.77
CA CYS A 150 -17.64 33.35 43.24
C CYS A 150 -18.95 33.87 43.83
N PHE A 151 -20.07 33.62 43.16
CA PHE A 151 -21.39 34.01 43.69
C PHE A 151 -21.73 33.29 45.00
N GLY A 152 -21.46 32.00 45.07
CA GLY A 152 -21.64 31.23 46.32
C GLY A 152 -20.82 31.77 47.49
N TYR A 153 -19.55 32.14 47.21
CA TYR A 153 -18.68 32.76 48.21
C TYR A 153 -19.20 34.12 48.67
N LEU A 154 -19.68 35.00 47.77
CA LEU A 154 -20.25 36.31 48.12
C LEU A 154 -21.52 36.18 48.96
N ILE A 155 -22.40 35.25 48.65
CA ILE A 155 -23.61 34.98 49.45
C ILE A 155 -23.22 34.48 50.85
N TRP A 156 -22.25 33.59 50.93
CA TRP A 156 -21.79 33.06 52.23
C TRP A 156 -21.21 34.16 53.12
N THR A 157 -20.40 35.11 52.57
CA THR A 157 -19.81 36.21 53.29
C THR A 157 -20.86 37.29 53.70
N ALA A 158 -21.95 37.42 52.91
CA ALA A 158 -23.02 38.35 53.23
C ALA A 158 -23.98 37.82 54.36
N TYR A 159 -23.93 36.55 54.66
CA TYR A 159 -24.78 35.90 55.68
C TYR A 159 -24.05 35.72 57.02
N GLN A 160 -22.75 36.04 57.10
CA GLN A 160 -22.01 36.11 58.37
C GLN A 160 -22.00 37.53 58.94
#